data_c7c29e502fa17a0914b8c755691bc2e5
#
_entry.id   c7c29e502fa17a0914b8c755691bc2e5
#
_cell.length_a   1.000
_cell.length_b   1.000
_cell.length_c   1.000
_cell.angle_alpha   90.00
_cell.angle_beta   90.00
_cell.angle_gamma   90.00
#
_symmetry.space_group_name_H-M   'P 1'
#
loop_
_entity.id
_entity.type
_entity.pdbx_description
1 polymer ?
#
loop_
_entity_poly.entity_id
_entity_poly.type
_entity_poly.pdbx_seq_one_letter_code
_entity_poly.pdbx_strand_id
1 'polypeptide(L)'
;METRERTALTIKRAARQARVDVTVVRHCIEVGVLKEELTQADLAELRRVRRLKSLGINLAGIEVILRMRRRIEALEADIARLNRRLRQ
;
A
#
# COMPACT_ATOMS: atom_id res chain seq x y z
N MET A 1 3.30 -11.66 20.92
CA MET A 1 3.02 -10.40 21.51
C MET A 1 3.95 -9.30 21.04
N GLU A 2 5.21 -9.44 21.29
CA GLU A 2 6.18 -8.47 20.80
C GLU A 2 6.20 -8.41 19.29
N THR A 3 5.92 -9.52 18.65
CA THR A 3 5.93 -9.55 17.19
C THR A 3 4.94 -8.56 16.62
N ARG A 4 3.73 -8.52 17.20
CA ARG A 4 2.72 -7.59 16.73
C ARG A 4 3.14 -6.15 16.94
N GLU A 5 3.74 -5.87 18.09
CA GLU A 5 4.18 -4.52 18.37
C GLU A 5 5.28 -4.07 17.42
N ARG A 6 6.16 -5.01 17.04
CA ARG A 6 7.24 -4.68 16.13
C ARG A 6 6.76 -4.41 14.73
N THR A 7 5.62 -4.97 14.33
CA THR A 7 5.11 -4.77 12.98
C THR A 7 4.12 -3.62 12.87
N ALA A 8 3.48 -3.26 13.99
CA ALA A 8 2.49 -2.20 13.97
C ALA A 8 3.16 -0.83 13.99
N LEU A 9 2.63 0.09 13.21
CA LEU A 9 3.11 1.45 13.15
C LEU A 9 1.98 2.39 13.46
N THR A 10 2.30 3.50 14.15
CA THR A 10 1.33 4.57 14.29
C THR A 10 1.26 5.34 12.98
N ILE A 11 0.15 6.05 12.81
CA ILE A 11 -0.02 6.88 11.62
C ILE A 11 1.11 7.90 11.52
N LYS A 12 1.48 8.49 12.66
CA LYS A 12 2.56 9.49 12.67
C LYS A 12 3.89 8.90 12.24
N ARG A 13 4.21 7.72 12.74
CA ARG A 13 5.49 7.09 12.39
C ARG A 13 5.52 6.70 10.93
N ALA A 14 4.42 6.13 10.44
CA ALA A 14 4.34 5.75 9.04
C ALA A 14 4.50 6.98 8.14
N ALA A 15 3.83 8.06 8.48
CA ALA A 15 3.93 9.29 7.71
C ALA A 15 5.36 9.80 7.67
N ARG A 16 6.01 9.80 8.84
CA ARG A 16 7.39 10.29 8.93
C ARG A 16 8.34 9.42 8.12
N GLN A 17 8.23 8.12 8.26
CA GLN A 17 9.15 7.21 7.59
C GLN A 17 8.95 7.22 6.08
N ALA A 18 7.72 7.38 5.62
CA ALA A 18 7.42 7.41 4.19
C ALA A 18 7.52 8.82 3.61
N ARG A 19 7.67 9.83 4.46
CA ARG A 19 7.77 11.24 4.04
C ARG A 19 6.52 11.72 3.34
N VAL A 20 5.39 11.42 3.93
CA VAL A 20 4.10 11.93 3.46
C VAL A 20 3.38 12.57 4.64
N ASP A 21 2.41 13.41 4.34
CA ASP A 21 1.61 14.03 5.38
C ASP A 21 0.75 12.99 6.10
N VAL A 22 0.50 13.26 7.38
CA VAL A 22 -0.40 12.43 8.16
C VAL A 22 -1.77 12.35 7.50
N THR A 23 -2.23 13.45 6.90
CA THR A 23 -3.52 13.46 6.22
C THR A 23 -3.57 12.49 5.05
N VAL A 24 -2.44 12.30 4.36
CA VAL A 24 -2.35 11.34 3.27
C VAL A 24 -2.52 9.93 3.79
N VAL A 25 -1.86 9.61 4.91
CA VAL A 25 -1.98 8.27 5.50
C VAL A 25 -3.43 8.01 5.91
N ARG A 26 -4.05 8.99 6.57
CA ARG A 26 -5.45 8.85 6.99
C ARG A 26 -6.37 8.66 5.81
N HIS A 27 -6.14 9.41 4.75
CA HIS A 27 -6.96 9.27 3.55
C HIS A 27 -6.84 7.86 2.97
N CYS A 28 -5.62 7.33 2.92
CA CYS A 28 -5.41 5.98 2.40
C CYS A 28 -6.15 4.92 3.22
N ILE A 29 -6.21 5.13 4.53
CA ILE A 29 -6.97 4.22 5.38
C ILE A 29 -8.46 4.38 5.13
N GLU A 30 -8.93 5.61 5.03
CA GLU A 30 -10.35 5.88 4.81
C GLU A 30 -10.88 5.23 3.54
N VAL A 31 -10.11 5.32 2.46
CA VAL A 31 -10.57 4.80 1.17
C VAL A 31 -10.23 3.33 0.99
N GLY A 32 -9.65 2.69 1.99
CA GLY A 32 -9.40 1.27 1.95
C GLY A 32 -8.14 0.85 1.21
N VAL A 33 -7.28 1.79 0.88
CA VAL A 33 -5.98 1.47 0.27
C VAL A 33 -5.06 0.83 1.29
N LEU A 34 -5.14 1.31 2.54
CA LEU A 34 -4.39 0.74 3.65
C LEU A 34 -5.37 0.31 4.74
N LYS A 35 -4.97 -0.69 5.51
CA LYS A 35 -5.74 -1.10 6.68
C LYS A 35 -5.38 -0.21 7.85
N GLU A 36 -6.25 -0.20 8.85
CA GLU A 36 -6.02 0.62 10.03
C GLU A 36 -4.74 0.22 10.76
N GLU A 37 -4.46 -1.07 10.77
CA GLU A 37 -3.26 -1.58 11.42
C GLU A 37 -2.12 -1.55 10.41
N LEU A 38 -1.27 -0.54 10.53
CA LEU A 38 -0.17 -0.33 9.60
C LEU A 38 1.02 -1.18 9.95
N THR A 39 1.71 -1.67 8.93
CA THR A 39 2.92 -2.47 9.11
C THR A 39 4.03 -1.90 8.27
N GLN A 40 5.23 -2.47 8.44
CA GLN A 40 6.37 -2.06 7.63
C GLN A 40 6.10 -2.23 6.13
N ALA A 41 5.33 -3.25 5.78
CA ALA A 41 5.01 -3.47 4.38
C ALA A 41 4.23 -2.31 3.77
N ASP A 42 3.44 -1.62 4.59
CA ASP A 42 2.65 -0.49 4.10
C ASP A 42 3.50 0.72 3.77
N LEU A 43 4.73 0.77 4.27
CA LEU A 43 5.62 1.88 3.95
C LEU A 43 5.96 1.92 2.46
N ALA A 44 6.10 0.74 1.85
CA ALA A 44 6.36 0.70 0.40
C ALA A 44 5.22 1.34 -0.37
N GLU A 45 3.99 1.07 0.06
CA GLU A 45 2.82 1.66 -0.58
C GLU A 45 2.80 3.17 -0.38
N LEU A 46 3.09 3.63 0.82
CA LEU A 46 3.12 5.06 1.09
C LEU A 46 4.22 5.77 0.31
N ARG A 47 5.36 5.11 0.12
CA ARG A 47 6.43 5.69 -0.69
C ARG A 47 6.00 5.80 -2.15
N ARG A 48 5.20 4.85 -2.60
CA ARG A 48 4.64 4.92 -3.94
C ARG A 48 3.69 6.10 -4.06
N VAL A 49 2.86 6.32 -3.04
CA VAL A 49 1.99 7.49 -2.99
C VAL A 49 2.83 8.77 -3.13
N ARG A 50 3.92 8.83 -2.39
CA ARG A 50 4.78 10.00 -2.42
C ARG A 50 5.32 10.26 -3.83
N ARG A 51 5.79 9.19 -4.48
CA ARG A 51 6.32 9.34 -5.84
C ARG A 51 5.25 9.81 -6.82
N LEU A 52 4.06 9.27 -6.70
CA LEU A 52 2.97 9.66 -7.60
C LEU A 52 2.56 11.10 -7.36
N LYS A 53 2.55 11.54 -6.11
CA LYS A 53 2.27 12.94 -5.81
C LYS A 53 3.32 13.85 -6.43
N SER A 54 4.58 13.45 -6.38
CA SER A 54 5.64 14.26 -6.95
C SER A 54 5.53 14.38 -8.45
N LEU A 55 4.78 13.50 -9.09
CA LEU A 55 4.50 13.58 -10.52
C LEU A 55 3.29 14.44 -10.83
N GLY A 56 2.68 15.04 -9.81
CA GLY A 56 1.54 15.90 -10.02
C GLY A 56 0.20 15.20 -10.01
N ILE A 57 0.18 13.92 -9.65
CA ILE A 57 -1.07 13.17 -9.62
C ILE A 57 -1.77 13.47 -8.29
N ASN A 58 -3.06 13.80 -8.35
CA ASN A 58 -3.80 14.11 -7.14
C ASN A 58 -4.18 12.82 -6.41
N LEU A 59 -4.68 12.95 -5.17
CA LEU A 59 -4.98 11.80 -4.34
C LEU A 59 -6.03 10.88 -4.96
N ALA A 60 -7.02 11.45 -5.64
CA ALA A 60 -8.04 10.62 -6.27
C ALA A 60 -7.43 9.74 -7.37
N GLY A 61 -6.53 10.31 -8.17
CA GLY A 61 -5.84 9.53 -9.19
C GLY A 61 -4.92 8.50 -8.60
N ILE A 62 -4.22 8.86 -7.51
CA ILE A 62 -3.33 7.92 -6.83
C ILE A 62 -4.13 6.74 -6.29
N GLU A 63 -5.30 7.00 -5.73
CA GLU A 63 -6.16 5.92 -5.23
C GLU A 63 -6.50 4.93 -6.35
N VAL A 64 -6.88 5.44 -7.52
CA VAL A 64 -7.20 4.59 -8.66
C VAL A 64 -5.99 3.76 -9.07
N ILE A 65 -4.83 4.40 -9.16
CA ILE A 65 -3.60 3.70 -9.55
C ILE A 65 -3.28 2.57 -8.59
N LEU A 66 -3.39 2.82 -7.29
CA LEU A 66 -3.06 1.81 -6.30
C LEU A 66 -4.04 0.64 -6.33
N ARG A 67 -5.33 0.92 -6.57
CA ARG A 67 -6.30 -0.16 -6.72
C ARG A 67 -6.03 -0.99 -7.96
N MET A 68 -5.65 -0.35 -9.05
CA MET A 68 -5.31 -1.06 -10.27
C MET A 68 -4.06 -1.90 -10.07
N ARG A 69 -3.07 -1.39 -9.37
CA ARG A 69 -1.88 -2.17 -9.06
C ARG A 69 -2.21 -3.43 -8.29
N ARG A 70 -3.07 -3.31 -7.28
CA ARG A 70 -3.47 -4.48 -6.51
C ARG A 70 -4.19 -5.51 -7.36
N ARG A 71 -5.02 -5.02 -8.27
CA ARG A 71 -5.73 -5.91 -9.19
C ARG A 71 -4.74 -6.64 -10.11
N ILE A 72 -3.75 -5.92 -10.61
CA ILE A 72 -2.71 -6.50 -11.46
C ILE A 72 -1.94 -7.55 -10.68
N GLU A 73 -1.53 -7.23 -9.46
CA GLU A 73 -0.78 -8.16 -8.64
C GLU A 73 -1.57 -9.43 -8.35
N ALA A 74 -2.86 -9.27 -8.09
CA ALA A 74 -3.73 -10.43 -7.84
C ALA A 74 -3.84 -11.29 -9.08
N LEU A 75 -4.01 -10.66 -10.24
CA LEU A 75 -4.10 -11.41 -11.50
C LEU A 75 -2.79 -12.11 -11.83
N GLU A 76 -1.67 -11.45 -11.59
CA GLU A 76 -0.37 -12.07 -11.81
C GLU A 76 -0.17 -13.28 -10.91
N ALA A 77 -0.63 -13.20 -9.67
CA ALA A 77 -0.55 -14.32 -8.75
C ALA A 77 -1.43 -15.48 -9.24
N ASP A 78 -2.62 -15.15 -9.75
CA ASP A 78 -3.50 -16.17 -10.30
C ASP A 78 -2.86 -16.85 -11.50
N ILE A 79 -2.25 -16.08 -12.39
CA ILE A 79 -1.58 -16.63 -13.57
C ILE A 79 -0.45 -17.55 -13.15
N ALA A 80 0.36 -17.13 -12.18
CA ALA A 80 1.47 -17.95 -11.70
C ALA A 80 0.95 -19.28 -11.13
N ARG A 81 -0.15 -19.20 -10.36
CA ARG A 81 -0.73 -20.40 -9.77
C ARG A 81 -1.24 -21.35 -10.84
N LEU A 82 -1.93 -20.81 -11.84
CA LEU A 82 -2.47 -21.62 -12.92
C LEU A 82 -1.36 -22.26 -13.74
N ASN A 83 -0.29 -21.51 -14.00
CA ASN A 83 0.84 -22.03 -14.74
C ASN A 83 1.50 -23.20 -14.00
N ARG A 84 1.61 -23.09 -12.68
CA ARG A 84 2.18 -24.20 -11.90
C ARG A 84 1.31 -25.45 -12.02
N ARG A 85 -0.02 -25.26 -12.02
CA ARG A 85 -0.92 -26.41 -12.15
C ARG A 85 -0.80 -27.05 -13.52
N LEU A 86 -0.61 -26.25 -14.56
CA LEU A 86 -0.50 -26.79 -15.91
C LEU A 86 0.79 -27.57 -16.12
N ARG A 87 1.81 -27.29 -15.32
CA ARG A 87 3.09 -28.00 -15.44
C ARG A 87 3.08 -29.36 -14.77
N GLN A 88 2.12 -29.64 -13.94
CA GLN A 88 2.06 -30.91 -13.21
C GLN A 88 1.42 -32.04 -14.07
#